data_89e29f6f152e7d892d826287fbf70f8a
#
_entry.id   89e29f6f152e7d892d826287fbf70f8a
#
_cell.length_a   1.000
_cell.length_b   1.000
_cell.length_c   1.000
_cell.angle_alpha   90.00
_cell.angle_beta   90.00
_cell.angle_gamma   90.00
#
_symmetry.space_group_name_H-M   'P 1'
#
loop_
_entity.id
_entity.type
_entity.pdbx_description
1 polymer ?
#
loop_
_entity_poly.entity_id
_entity_poly.type
_entity_poly.pdbx_seq_one_letter_code
_entity_poly.pdbx_strand_id
1 'polypeptide(L)'
;MGLKSCMKNNFSKNKTGFGFLWIVFLAYGLCYLLSQTVFHEIYLFAWTADHYYLCLWVASAAFCFLEMYKAALITTVGNWAGILIGQRLGDFMIKVNAAKITPDMVIGQVWQLKTHYGVLIWLVIFLLSFMLGIRVEKKNPD
;
A
#
# COMPACT_ATOMS: atom_id res chain seq x y z
N MET A 1 -3.95 28.20 -36.38
CA MET A 1 -3.94 26.71 -36.31
C MET A 1 -3.61 26.16 -34.89
N GLY A 2 -3.44 27.00 -33.88
CA GLY A 2 -2.96 26.60 -32.53
C GLY A 2 -4.02 26.21 -31.49
N LEU A 3 -5.20 26.83 -31.46
CA LEU A 3 -6.18 26.66 -30.37
C LEU A 3 -6.83 25.25 -30.33
N LYS A 4 -7.16 24.67 -31.46
CA LYS A 4 -7.77 23.34 -31.54
C LYS A 4 -6.82 22.21 -31.12
N SER A 5 -5.51 22.37 -31.37
CA SER A 5 -4.47 21.42 -30.96
C SER A 5 -4.25 21.45 -29.44
N CYS A 6 -4.24 22.63 -28.85
CA CYS A 6 -4.07 22.80 -27.39
C CYS A 6 -5.26 22.27 -26.59
N MET A 7 -6.49 22.52 -27.06
CA MET A 7 -7.70 21.96 -26.42
C MET A 7 -7.79 20.44 -26.54
N LYS A 8 -7.38 19.84 -27.65
CA LYS A 8 -7.39 18.40 -27.86
C LYS A 8 -6.37 17.69 -26.96
N ASN A 9 -5.19 18.28 -26.74
CA ASN A 9 -4.17 17.74 -25.85
C ASN A 9 -4.61 17.78 -24.37
N ASN A 10 -5.23 18.88 -23.91
CA ASN A 10 -5.73 18.99 -22.55
C ASN A 10 -6.87 17.99 -22.27
N PHE A 11 -7.76 17.76 -23.25
CA PHE A 11 -8.86 16.81 -23.09
C PHE A 11 -8.38 15.34 -23.09
N SER A 12 -7.33 15.03 -23.84
CA SER A 12 -6.69 13.70 -23.85
C SER A 12 -5.97 13.41 -22.50
N LYS A 13 -5.19 14.34 -21.99
CA LYS A 13 -4.50 14.21 -20.69
C LYS A 13 -5.48 14.00 -19.52
N ASN A 14 -6.61 14.72 -19.53
CA ASN A 14 -7.61 14.59 -18.48
C ASN A 14 -8.27 13.20 -18.48
N LYS A 15 -8.48 12.58 -19.63
CA LYS A 15 -8.99 11.21 -19.74
C LYS A 15 -8.01 10.16 -19.21
N THR A 16 -6.73 10.34 -19.44
CA THR A 16 -5.68 9.44 -18.96
C THR A 16 -5.59 9.48 -17.43
N GLY A 17 -5.58 10.69 -16.84
CA GLY A 17 -5.56 10.85 -15.39
C GLY A 17 -6.76 10.22 -14.69
N PHE A 18 -7.95 10.38 -15.26
CA PHE A 18 -9.17 9.77 -14.74
C PHE A 18 -9.13 8.24 -14.83
N GLY A 19 -8.57 7.68 -15.91
CA GLY A 19 -8.37 6.23 -16.04
C GLY A 19 -7.46 5.65 -14.96
N PHE A 20 -6.31 6.30 -14.69
CA PHE A 20 -5.40 5.88 -13.63
C PHE A 20 -6.01 6.00 -12.24
N LEU A 21 -6.80 7.04 -11.98
CA LEU A 21 -7.51 7.20 -10.72
C LEU A 21 -8.48 6.03 -10.48
N TRP A 22 -9.23 5.60 -11.50
CA TRP A 22 -10.09 4.42 -11.41
C TRP A 22 -9.30 3.14 -11.14
N ILE A 23 -8.14 2.95 -11.77
CA ILE A 23 -7.26 1.79 -11.51
C ILE A 23 -6.83 1.77 -10.04
N VAL A 24 -6.41 2.90 -9.49
CA VAL A 24 -6.04 3.02 -8.07
C VAL A 24 -7.21 2.65 -7.16
N PHE A 25 -8.39 3.24 -7.37
CA PHE A 25 -9.56 2.94 -6.55
C PHE A 25 -10.01 1.48 -6.67
N LEU A 26 -10.01 0.91 -7.87
CA LEU A 26 -10.34 -0.51 -8.07
C LEU A 26 -9.32 -1.42 -7.38
N ALA A 27 -8.04 -1.11 -7.43
CA ALA A 27 -7.00 -1.89 -6.77
C ALA A 27 -7.17 -1.88 -5.24
N TYR A 28 -7.36 -0.71 -4.63
CA TYR A 28 -7.59 -0.62 -3.18
C TYR A 28 -8.96 -1.22 -2.79
N GLY A 29 -10.00 -1.00 -3.58
CA GLY A 29 -11.33 -1.59 -3.37
C GLY A 29 -11.30 -3.12 -3.45
N LEU A 30 -10.60 -3.68 -4.43
CA LEU A 30 -10.41 -5.13 -4.54
C LEU A 30 -9.62 -5.67 -3.35
N CYS A 31 -8.53 -4.99 -2.95
CA CYS A 31 -7.77 -5.36 -1.76
C CYS A 31 -8.65 -5.37 -0.51
N TYR A 32 -9.49 -4.36 -0.34
CA TYR A 32 -10.44 -4.27 0.77
C TYR A 32 -11.45 -5.43 0.75
N LEU A 33 -12.08 -5.69 -0.40
CA LEU A 33 -13.04 -6.79 -0.54
C LEU A 33 -12.39 -8.15 -0.24
N LEU A 34 -11.20 -8.41 -0.79
CA LEU A 34 -10.46 -9.65 -0.52
C LEU A 34 -10.08 -9.77 0.96
N SER A 35 -9.70 -8.68 1.60
CA SER A 35 -9.37 -8.66 3.03
C SER A 35 -10.57 -8.98 3.90
N GLN A 36 -11.78 -8.51 3.54
CA GLN A 36 -13.00 -8.74 4.31
C GLN A 36 -13.66 -10.11 4.01
N THR A 37 -13.42 -10.70 2.84
CA THR A 37 -14.11 -11.93 2.44
C THR A 37 -13.21 -13.16 2.50
N VAL A 38 -12.06 -13.12 1.81
CA VAL A 38 -11.17 -14.30 1.63
C VAL A 38 -10.10 -14.34 2.71
N PHE A 39 -9.57 -13.20 3.10
CA PHE A 39 -8.42 -13.07 4.00
C PHE A 39 -8.77 -12.49 5.36
N HIS A 40 -10.03 -12.51 5.77
CA HIS A 40 -10.50 -11.94 7.03
C HIS A 40 -9.86 -12.58 8.28
N GLU A 41 -9.41 -13.84 8.20
CA GLU A 41 -8.70 -14.53 9.29
C GLU A 41 -7.20 -14.22 9.32
N ILE A 42 -6.67 -13.55 8.27
CA ILE A 42 -5.26 -13.22 8.17
C ILE A 42 -5.02 -11.86 8.81
N TYR A 43 -4.22 -11.83 9.86
CA TYR A 43 -4.05 -10.67 10.74
C TYR A 43 -3.84 -9.35 9.99
N LEU A 44 -2.85 -9.28 9.10
CA LEU A 44 -2.50 -8.01 8.47
C LEU A 44 -3.54 -7.55 7.44
N PHE A 45 -4.18 -8.49 6.74
CA PHE A 45 -5.27 -8.18 5.81
C PHE A 45 -6.48 -7.61 6.57
N ALA A 46 -6.92 -8.26 7.64
CA ALA A 46 -7.99 -7.77 8.49
C ALA A 46 -7.64 -6.42 9.10
N TRP A 47 -6.46 -6.31 9.71
CA TRP A 47 -6.00 -5.09 10.36
C TRP A 47 -5.95 -3.89 9.41
N THR A 48 -5.37 -4.06 8.21
CA THR A 48 -5.26 -2.97 7.23
C THR A 48 -6.63 -2.54 6.72
N ALA A 49 -7.55 -3.48 6.49
CA ALA A 49 -8.90 -3.18 6.05
C ALA A 49 -9.69 -2.43 7.14
N ASP A 50 -9.64 -2.87 8.39
CA ASP A 50 -10.32 -2.24 9.53
C ASP A 50 -9.83 -0.82 9.79
N HIS A 51 -8.57 -0.54 9.45
CA HIS A 51 -7.99 0.80 9.56
C HIS A 51 -7.98 1.57 8.24
N TYR A 52 -8.79 1.16 7.25
CA TYR A 52 -8.91 1.81 5.93
C TYR A 52 -7.55 2.08 5.28
N TYR A 53 -6.60 1.13 5.43
CA TYR A 53 -5.20 1.27 4.96
C TYR A 53 -4.52 2.55 5.44
N LEU A 54 -4.87 3.08 6.63
CA LEU A 54 -4.43 4.37 7.17
C LEU A 54 -4.56 5.52 6.13
N CYS A 55 -5.58 5.45 5.28
CA CYS A 55 -5.81 6.40 4.18
C CYS A 55 -4.64 6.53 3.19
N LEU A 56 -3.73 5.55 3.09
CA LEU A 56 -2.58 5.60 2.17
C LEU A 56 -3.01 5.60 0.68
N TRP A 57 -4.23 5.13 0.37
CA TRP A 57 -4.81 5.24 -0.96
C TRP A 57 -4.95 6.71 -1.42
N VAL A 58 -5.09 7.66 -0.49
CA VAL A 58 -5.11 9.10 -0.80
C VAL A 58 -3.79 9.55 -1.42
N ALA A 59 -2.66 9.03 -0.95
CA ALA A 59 -1.35 9.35 -1.53
C ALA A 59 -1.24 8.86 -2.99
N SER A 60 -1.71 7.63 -3.26
CA SER A 60 -1.74 7.09 -4.64
C SER A 60 -2.69 7.90 -5.54
N ALA A 61 -3.86 8.31 -5.03
CA ALA A 61 -4.80 9.15 -5.76
C ALA A 61 -4.24 10.56 -6.03
N ALA A 62 -3.55 11.15 -5.04
CA ALA A 62 -2.89 12.44 -5.20
C ALA A 62 -1.86 12.43 -6.33
N PHE A 63 -1.10 11.36 -6.50
CA PHE A 63 -0.20 11.22 -7.64
C PHE A 63 -0.93 11.26 -8.99
N CYS A 64 -2.13 10.70 -9.08
CA CYS A 64 -2.94 10.78 -10.31
C CYS A 64 -3.33 12.24 -10.62
N PHE A 65 -3.70 13.03 -9.62
CA PHE A 65 -4.00 14.46 -9.79
C PHE A 65 -2.78 15.30 -10.15
N LEU A 66 -1.60 14.87 -9.73
CA LEU A 66 -0.32 15.50 -10.07
C LEU A 66 0.25 15.01 -11.40
N GLU A 67 -0.50 14.22 -12.17
CA GLU A 67 -0.09 13.59 -13.43
C GLU A 67 1.13 12.64 -13.26
N MET A 68 1.42 12.18 -12.05
CA MET A 68 2.52 11.27 -11.70
C MET A 68 2.05 9.81 -11.73
N TYR A 69 1.69 9.30 -12.89
CA TYR A 69 0.99 8.01 -13.03
C TYR A 69 1.86 6.80 -12.67
N LYS A 70 3.16 6.84 -12.99
CA LYS A 70 4.12 5.78 -12.63
C LYS A 70 4.26 5.71 -11.10
N ALA A 71 4.33 6.87 -10.44
CA ALA A 71 4.37 6.94 -8.99
C ALA A 71 3.09 6.39 -8.34
N ALA A 72 1.91 6.70 -8.88
CA ALA A 72 0.64 6.17 -8.43
C ALA A 72 0.60 4.63 -8.50
N LEU A 73 1.01 4.05 -9.63
CA LEU A 73 1.05 2.59 -9.81
C LEU A 73 2.06 1.92 -8.89
N ILE A 74 3.29 2.44 -8.81
CA ILE A 74 4.35 1.87 -7.94
C ILE A 74 3.91 1.89 -6.48
N THR A 75 3.29 2.97 -6.02
CA THR A 75 2.80 3.09 -4.63
C THR A 75 1.64 2.14 -4.36
N THR A 76 0.73 1.98 -5.32
CA THR A 76 -0.40 1.04 -5.21
C THR A 76 0.09 -0.42 -5.17
N VAL A 77 1.02 -0.80 -6.05
CA VAL A 77 1.65 -2.14 -6.04
C VAL A 77 2.43 -2.35 -4.75
N GLY A 78 3.15 -1.32 -4.28
CA GLY A 78 3.87 -1.33 -3.02
C GLY A 78 2.98 -1.59 -1.81
N ASN A 79 1.75 -1.07 -1.79
CA ASN A 79 0.76 -1.39 -0.76
C ASN A 79 0.45 -2.90 -0.72
N TRP A 80 0.16 -3.52 -1.87
CA TRP A 80 -0.12 -4.96 -1.96
C TRP A 80 1.09 -5.81 -1.54
N ALA A 81 2.26 -5.50 -2.10
CA ALA A 81 3.51 -6.18 -1.75
C ALA A 81 3.82 -6.05 -0.25
N GLY A 82 3.59 -4.86 0.31
CA GLY A 82 3.79 -4.58 1.72
C GLY A 82 2.92 -5.43 2.63
N ILE A 83 1.63 -5.61 2.29
CA ILE A 83 0.71 -6.47 3.06
C ILE A 83 1.19 -7.93 3.01
N LEU A 84 1.50 -8.45 1.82
CA LEU A 84 1.94 -9.84 1.66
C LEU A 84 3.26 -10.12 2.38
N ILE A 85 4.26 -9.26 2.21
CA ILE A 85 5.58 -9.40 2.83
C ILE A 85 5.47 -9.18 4.34
N GLY A 86 4.73 -8.13 4.76
CA GLY A 86 4.52 -7.81 6.17
C GLY A 86 3.83 -8.94 6.93
N GLN A 87 2.82 -9.58 6.31
CA GLN A 87 2.17 -10.76 6.91
C GLN A 87 3.17 -11.91 7.08
N ARG A 88 3.88 -12.28 6.02
CA ARG A 88 4.83 -13.40 6.06
C ARG A 88 5.95 -13.18 7.08
N LEU A 89 6.54 -12.01 7.09
CA LEU A 89 7.62 -11.69 8.04
C LEU A 89 7.08 -11.54 9.47
N GLY A 90 5.90 -10.96 9.65
CA GLY A 90 5.26 -10.85 10.95
C GLY A 90 4.97 -12.22 11.57
N ASP A 91 4.38 -13.14 10.80
CA ASP A 91 4.13 -14.52 11.22
C ASP A 91 5.43 -15.26 11.58
N PHE A 92 6.47 -15.08 10.75
CA PHE A 92 7.78 -15.67 11.02
C PHE A 92 8.37 -15.16 12.35
N MET A 93 8.30 -13.83 12.58
CA MET A 93 8.77 -13.24 13.82
C MET A 93 8.02 -13.76 15.05
N ILE A 94 6.71 -13.89 14.96
CA ILE A 94 5.90 -14.47 16.05
C ILE A 94 6.34 -15.90 16.34
N LYS A 95 6.52 -16.74 15.30
CA LYS A 95 6.98 -18.13 15.48
C LYS A 95 8.35 -18.23 16.18
N VAL A 96 9.31 -17.41 15.74
CA VAL A 96 10.64 -17.36 16.35
C VAL A 96 10.59 -16.85 17.79
N ASN A 97 9.75 -15.87 18.06
CA ASN A 97 9.61 -15.30 19.40
C ASN A 97 8.81 -16.23 20.34
N ALA A 98 7.82 -16.95 19.84
CA ALA A 98 7.06 -17.91 20.63
C ALA A 98 7.96 -18.99 21.24
N ALA A 99 9.02 -19.40 20.53
CA ALA A 99 10.00 -20.37 21.05
C ALA A 99 10.86 -19.84 22.23
N LYS A 100 10.83 -18.52 22.48
CA LYS A 100 11.57 -17.88 23.59
C LYS A 100 10.72 -17.71 24.84
N ILE A 101 9.43 -17.99 24.79
CA ILE A 101 8.52 -17.81 25.91
C ILE A 101 8.75 -18.91 26.94
N THR A 102 9.11 -18.50 28.16
CA THR A 102 9.30 -19.38 29.31
C THR A 102 8.20 -19.13 30.35
N PRO A 103 7.89 -20.12 31.23
CA PRO A 103 6.87 -19.97 32.27
C PRO A 103 7.13 -18.82 33.26
N ASP A 104 8.39 -18.43 33.42
CA ASP A 104 8.81 -17.40 34.41
C ASP A 104 8.68 -15.97 33.87
N MET A 105 8.29 -15.80 32.60
CA MET A 105 8.18 -14.48 31.98
C MET A 105 6.98 -13.70 32.51
N VAL A 106 7.21 -12.41 32.78
CA VAL A 106 6.16 -11.47 33.13
C VAL A 106 5.24 -11.24 31.92
N ILE A 107 3.94 -11.09 32.14
CA ILE A 107 2.91 -10.91 31.10
C ILE A 107 3.33 -9.86 30.06
N GLY A 108 3.92 -8.73 30.48
CA GLY A 108 4.37 -7.68 29.56
C GLY A 108 5.45 -8.14 28.57
N GLN A 109 6.37 -9.00 28.98
CA GLN A 109 7.41 -9.58 28.10
C GLN A 109 6.79 -10.55 27.09
N VAL A 110 5.82 -11.36 27.53
CA VAL A 110 5.09 -12.29 26.65
C VAL A 110 4.31 -11.51 25.57
N TRP A 111 3.67 -10.40 25.95
CA TRP A 111 2.97 -9.53 24.99
C TRP A 111 3.91 -8.93 23.94
N GLN A 112 5.09 -8.46 24.35
CA GLN A 112 6.09 -7.94 23.39
C GLN A 112 6.55 -9.00 22.40
N LEU A 113 6.75 -10.24 22.85
CA LEU A 113 7.16 -11.35 21.99
C LEU A 113 6.04 -11.80 21.03
N LYS A 114 4.78 -11.60 21.40
CA LYS A 114 3.61 -11.92 20.58
C LYS A 114 3.17 -10.76 19.66
N THR A 115 3.83 -9.61 19.72
CA THR A 115 3.48 -8.46 18.87
C THR A 115 3.76 -8.78 17.40
N HIS A 116 2.75 -8.54 16.54
CA HIS A 116 2.88 -8.77 15.11
C HIS A 116 3.44 -7.52 14.43
N TYR A 117 4.72 -7.56 14.07
CA TYR A 117 5.41 -6.42 13.43
C TYR A 117 5.05 -6.20 11.95
N GLY A 118 4.13 -6.97 11.40
CA GLY A 118 3.72 -6.90 10.00
C GLY A 118 3.22 -5.51 9.57
N VAL A 119 2.54 -4.80 10.46
CA VAL A 119 2.06 -3.42 10.21
C VAL A 119 3.24 -2.47 9.97
N LEU A 120 4.27 -2.55 10.80
CA LEU A 120 5.46 -1.72 10.67
C LEU A 120 6.20 -2.02 9.35
N ILE A 121 6.37 -3.32 9.04
CA ILE A 121 7.02 -3.77 7.80
C ILE A 121 6.24 -3.27 6.58
N TRP A 122 4.91 -3.41 6.60
CA TRP A 122 4.04 -2.89 5.55
C TRP A 122 4.22 -1.38 5.34
N LEU A 123 4.23 -0.58 6.40
CA LEU A 123 4.44 0.86 6.31
C LEU A 123 5.81 1.21 5.73
N VAL A 124 6.87 0.51 6.14
CA VAL A 124 8.21 0.73 5.57
C VAL A 124 8.24 0.43 4.08
N ILE A 125 7.65 -0.69 3.64
CA ILE A 125 7.59 -1.05 2.21
C ILE A 125 6.77 -0.02 1.43
N PHE A 126 5.65 0.46 1.99
CA PHE A 126 4.85 1.51 1.38
C PHE A 126 5.66 2.79 1.20
N LEU A 127 6.36 3.26 2.23
CA LEU A 127 7.21 4.45 2.16
C LEU A 127 8.35 4.31 1.14
N LEU A 128 8.99 3.14 1.07
CA LEU A 128 10.02 2.86 0.06
C LEU A 128 9.43 2.90 -1.35
N SER A 129 8.25 2.33 -1.55
CA SER A 129 7.55 2.37 -2.84
C SER A 129 7.13 3.78 -3.22
N PHE A 130 6.68 4.59 -2.27
CA PHE A 130 6.36 5.99 -2.45
C PHE A 130 7.59 6.79 -2.91
N MET A 131 8.72 6.64 -2.23
CA MET A 131 9.98 7.29 -2.61
C MET A 131 10.49 6.83 -3.97
N LEU A 132 10.39 5.52 -4.25
CA LEU A 132 10.77 4.95 -5.54
C LEU A 132 9.90 5.50 -6.67
N GLY A 133 8.59 5.59 -6.44
CA GLY A 133 7.64 6.16 -7.39
C GLY A 133 8.02 7.58 -7.80
N ILE A 134 8.30 8.45 -6.84
CA ILE A 134 8.75 9.83 -7.10
C ILE A 134 10.06 9.85 -7.90
N ARG A 135 11.01 8.96 -7.57
CA ARG A 135 12.31 8.91 -8.29
C ARG A 135 12.13 8.46 -9.74
N VAL A 136 11.30 7.45 -9.98
CA VAL A 136 11.03 6.93 -11.33
C VAL A 136 10.34 7.98 -12.18
N GLU A 137 9.37 8.70 -11.63
CA GLU A 137 8.67 9.78 -12.32
C GLU A 137 9.63 10.91 -12.73
N LYS A 138 10.50 11.35 -11.79
CA LYS A 138 11.48 12.41 -12.07
C LYS A 138 12.52 12.02 -13.11
N LYS A 139 12.86 10.72 -13.22
CA LYS A 139 13.87 10.23 -14.18
C LYS A 139 13.29 10.10 -15.59
N ASN A 140 12.01 9.85 -15.72
CA ASN A 140 11.33 9.62 -16.99
C ASN A 140 10.06 10.49 -17.06
N PRO A 141 10.20 11.83 -17.14
CA PRO A 141 9.04 12.69 -17.37
C PRO A 141 8.48 12.39 -18.77
N ASP A 142 7.17 12.16 -18.84
CA ASP A 142 6.44 11.92 -20.11
C ASP A 142 6.24 13.20 -20.91
#